data_1601eae7748f5ae5b9ebf7b16c924905
#
_entry.id   1601eae7748f5ae5b9ebf7b16c924905
#
_cell.length_a   1.000
_cell.length_b   1.000
_cell.length_c   1.000
_cell.angle_alpha   90.00
_cell.angle_beta   90.00
_cell.angle_gamma   90.00
#
_symmetry.space_group_name_H-M   'P 1'
#
loop_
_entity.id
_entity.type
_entity.pdbx_description
1 polymer ?
#
loop_
_entity_poly.entity_id
_entity_poly.type
_entity_poly.pdbx_seq_one_letter_code
_entity_poly.pdbx_strand_id
1 'polypeptide(L)'
;MARPTRKLATILAADVVGFSKLMDLNEVLTLENLKICREIVDPIINEFGGRIFHTAGDSVIAEFASPVSSVEAAIEFQQILTDRNKNV
;
A
#
# COMPACT_ATOMS: atom_id res chain seq x y z
N MET A 1 -15.62 -7.73 34.74
CA MET A 1 -15.32 -8.07 33.35
C MET A 1 -15.16 -6.79 32.52
N ALA A 2 -14.02 -6.66 31.86
CA ALA A 2 -13.75 -5.48 31.06
C ALA A 2 -14.65 -5.47 29.81
N ARG A 3 -15.19 -4.32 29.47
CA ARG A 3 -15.94 -4.16 28.21
C ARG A 3 -14.97 -4.21 27.04
N PRO A 4 -15.34 -4.84 25.91
CA PRO A 4 -14.50 -4.77 24.72
C PRO A 4 -14.36 -3.31 24.28
N THR A 5 -13.13 -2.93 23.98
CA THR A 5 -12.84 -1.60 23.45
C THR A 5 -13.18 -1.57 21.97
N ARG A 6 -14.04 -0.64 21.57
CA ARG A 6 -14.31 -0.40 20.15
C ARG A 6 -13.37 0.65 19.64
N LYS A 7 -12.77 0.35 18.47
CA LYS A 7 -11.88 1.27 17.80
C LYS A 7 -12.41 1.50 16.39
N LEU A 8 -12.58 2.76 16.04
CA LEU A 8 -12.87 3.14 14.67
C LEU A 8 -11.55 3.38 13.95
N ALA A 9 -11.36 2.69 12.87
CA ALA A 9 -10.17 2.84 12.05
C ALA A 9 -10.53 2.82 10.58
N THR A 10 -9.80 3.60 9.78
CA THR A 10 -9.91 3.53 8.33
C THR A 10 -8.94 2.48 7.82
N ILE A 11 -9.41 1.62 6.96
CA ILE A 11 -8.59 0.58 6.36
C ILE A 11 -8.27 0.97 4.92
N LEU A 12 -6.99 1.02 4.61
CA LEU A 12 -6.49 1.21 3.25
C LEU A 12 -5.99 -0.13 2.74
N ALA A 13 -6.51 -0.56 1.62
CA ALA A 13 -6.04 -1.76 0.94
C ALA A 13 -5.52 -1.38 -0.45
N ALA A 14 -4.34 -1.83 -0.80
CA ALA A 14 -3.74 -1.56 -2.09
C ALA A 14 -3.17 -2.85 -2.68
N ASP A 15 -3.33 -3.03 -3.98
CA ASP A 15 -2.77 -4.15 -4.70
C ASP A 15 -2.36 -3.73 -6.12
N VAL A 16 -1.62 -4.59 -6.81
CA VAL A 16 -1.18 -4.35 -8.18
C VAL A 16 -2.20 -4.94 -9.14
N VAL A 17 -2.68 -4.13 -10.07
CA VAL A 17 -3.60 -4.59 -11.12
C VAL A 17 -2.88 -5.61 -12.01
N GLY A 18 -3.48 -6.78 -12.16
CA GLY A 18 -2.95 -7.81 -13.05
C GLY A 18 -1.68 -8.49 -12.56
N PHE A 19 -1.46 -8.55 -11.25
CA PHE A 19 -0.25 -9.10 -10.65
C PHE A 19 0.04 -10.53 -11.13
N SER A 20 -0.95 -11.41 -11.13
CA SER A 20 -0.77 -12.80 -11.56
C SER A 20 -0.30 -12.90 -13.01
N LYS A 21 -0.84 -12.06 -13.89
CA LYS A 21 -0.44 -12.02 -15.29
C LYS A 21 1.00 -11.52 -15.45
N LEU A 22 1.38 -10.50 -14.68
CA LEU A 22 2.75 -9.99 -14.69
C LEU A 22 3.73 -11.04 -14.18
N MET A 23 3.37 -11.79 -13.15
CA MET A 23 4.18 -12.89 -12.62
C MET A 23 4.39 -13.99 -13.68
N ASP A 24 3.34 -14.32 -14.43
CA ASP A 24 3.44 -15.31 -15.51
C ASP A 24 4.35 -14.83 -16.64
N LEU A 25 4.37 -13.52 -16.92
CA LEU A 25 5.20 -12.96 -17.98
C LEU A 25 6.67 -12.87 -17.58
N ASN A 26 6.96 -12.41 -16.39
CA ASN A 26 8.34 -12.30 -15.88
C ASN A 26 8.31 -12.17 -14.35
N GLU A 27 8.48 -13.29 -13.68
CA GLU A 27 8.43 -13.36 -12.22
C GLU A 27 9.50 -12.49 -11.56
N VAL A 28 10.74 -12.60 -12.00
CA VAL A 28 11.87 -11.88 -11.39
C VAL A 28 11.67 -10.37 -11.49
N LEU A 29 11.37 -9.89 -12.68
CA LEU A 29 11.16 -8.46 -12.90
C LEU A 29 9.96 -7.94 -12.11
N THR A 30 8.88 -8.71 -12.07
CA THR A 30 7.66 -8.33 -11.33
C THR A 30 7.95 -8.21 -9.83
N LEU A 31 8.68 -9.15 -9.26
CA LEU A 31 9.04 -9.10 -7.83
C LEU A 31 10.00 -7.95 -7.52
N GLU A 32 10.94 -7.66 -8.40
CA GLU A 32 11.83 -6.50 -8.25
C GLU A 32 11.05 -5.19 -8.27
N ASN A 33 10.12 -5.05 -9.21
CA ASN A 33 9.26 -3.86 -9.30
C ASN A 33 8.33 -3.74 -8.09
N LEU A 34 7.80 -4.85 -7.61
CA LEU A 34 6.98 -4.85 -6.40
C LEU A 34 7.77 -4.34 -5.20
N LYS A 35 9.01 -4.80 -5.05
CA LYS A 35 9.89 -4.34 -3.98
C LYS A 35 10.11 -2.83 -4.03
N ILE A 36 10.37 -2.29 -5.22
CA ILE A 36 10.56 -0.86 -5.41
C ILE A 36 9.27 -0.10 -5.06
N CYS A 37 8.12 -0.60 -5.49
CA CYS A 37 6.83 0.02 -5.16
C CYS A 37 6.61 0.04 -3.64
N ARG A 38 6.94 -1.04 -2.93
CA ARG A 38 6.82 -1.11 -1.48
C ARG A 38 7.77 -0.14 -0.77
N GLU A 39 8.97 0.05 -1.31
CA GLU A 39 9.92 1.03 -0.78
C GLU A 39 9.42 2.47 -0.94
N ILE A 40 8.51 2.71 -1.86
CA ILE A 40 7.83 4.01 -2.03
C ILE A 40 6.59 4.11 -1.13
N VAL A 41 5.75 3.10 -1.15
CA VAL A 41 4.44 3.11 -0.49
C VAL A 41 4.56 3.04 1.04
N ASP A 42 5.38 2.15 1.56
CA ASP A 42 5.44 1.90 3.00
C ASP A 42 5.86 3.12 3.83
N PRO A 43 6.92 3.87 3.43
CA PRO A 43 7.29 5.09 4.16
C PRO A 43 6.19 6.16 4.13
N ILE A 44 5.46 6.28 3.02
CA ILE A 44 4.38 7.27 2.88
C ILE A 44 3.24 6.92 3.82
N ILE A 45 2.85 5.65 3.89
CA ILE A 45 1.82 5.20 4.83
C ILE A 45 2.23 5.56 6.26
N ASN A 46 3.46 5.27 6.64
CA ASN A 46 3.97 5.58 7.98
C ASN A 46 4.00 7.09 8.25
N GLU A 47 4.41 7.89 7.26
CA GLU A 47 4.49 9.35 7.37
C GLU A 47 3.13 9.96 7.66
N PHE A 48 2.06 9.42 7.06
CA PHE A 48 0.70 9.91 7.29
C PHE A 48 0.00 9.25 8.49
N GLY A 49 0.75 8.55 9.32
CA GLY A 49 0.22 7.98 10.56
C GLY A 49 -0.47 6.63 10.39
N GLY A 50 -0.26 5.98 9.26
CA GLY A 50 -0.79 4.63 9.03
C GLY A 50 0.11 3.55 9.62
N ARG A 51 -0.46 2.37 9.83
CA ARG A 51 0.25 1.19 10.27
C ARG A 51 -0.10 0.01 9.36
N ILE A 52 0.90 -0.51 8.67
CA ILE A 52 0.73 -1.71 7.86
C ILE A 52 0.66 -2.90 8.81
N PHE A 53 -0.42 -3.66 8.74
CA PHE A 53 -0.61 -4.81 9.62
C PHE A 53 -0.74 -6.13 8.88
N HIS A 54 -0.84 -6.07 7.54
CA HIS A 54 -0.93 -7.30 6.75
C HIS A 54 -0.36 -7.05 5.36
N THR A 55 0.42 -8.03 4.87
CA THR A 55 0.89 -8.06 3.49
C THR A 55 0.73 -9.48 2.97
N ALA A 56 0.30 -9.61 1.73
CA ALA A 56 0.16 -10.90 1.07
C ALA A 56 0.41 -10.72 -0.42
N GLY A 57 1.49 -11.31 -0.93
CA GLY A 57 1.89 -11.12 -2.32
C GLY A 57 2.07 -9.65 -2.65
N ASP A 58 1.19 -9.13 -3.51
CA ASP A 58 1.19 -7.73 -3.91
C ASP A 58 0.30 -6.84 -3.05
N SER A 59 -0.44 -7.40 -2.10
CA SER A 59 -1.41 -6.65 -1.30
C SER A 59 -0.77 -6.07 -0.06
N VAL A 60 -1.16 -4.83 0.26
CA VAL A 60 -0.78 -4.12 1.49
C VAL A 60 -2.05 -3.65 2.15
N ILE A 61 -2.21 -3.96 3.43
CA ILE A 61 -3.36 -3.50 4.21
C ILE A 61 -2.84 -2.71 5.41
N ALA A 62 -3.30 -1.47 5.52
CA ALA A 62 -2.89 -0.56 6.57
C ALA A 62 -4.10 0.04 7.27
N GLU A 63 -3.94 0.40 8.55
CA GLU A 63 -4.96 1.12 9.29
C GLU A 63 -4.50 2.55 9.58
N PHE A 64 -5.45 3.46 9.56
CA PHE A 64 -5.25 4.88 9.89
C PHE A 64 -6.31 5.28 10.90
N ALA A 65 -5.93 6.14 11.85
CA ALA A 65 -6.90 6.75 12.77
C ALA A 65 -7.76 7.81 12.05
N SER A 66 -7.20 8.44 11.01
CA SER A 66 -7.87 9.49 10.24
C SER A 66 -8.18 9.06 8.83
N PRO A 67 -9.46 9.11 8.40
CA PRO A 67 -9.81 8.86 6.99
C PRO A 67 -9.12 9.83 6.04
N VAL A 68 -8.98 11.10 6.43
CA VAL A 68 -8.33 12.12 5.61
C VAL A 68 -6.87 11.74 5.37
N SER A 69 -6.15 11.34 6.42
CA SER A 69 -4.75 10.94 6.29
C SER A 69 -4.58 9.73 5.38
N SER A 70 -5.52 8.77 5.42
CA SER A 70 -5.45 7.60 4.54
C SER A 70 -5.60 7.99 3.07
N VAL A 71 -6.51 8.91 2.77
CA VAL A 71 -6.72 9.41 1.40
C VAL A 71 -5.51 10.21 0.93
N GLU A 72 -4.96 11.07 1.78
CA GLU A 72 -3.78 11.85 1.46
C GLU A 72 -2.58 10.95 1.15
N ALA A 73 -2.37 9.91 1.96
CA ALA A 73 -1.31 8.92 1.72
C ALA A 73 -1.49 8.23 0.38
N ALA A 74 -2.71 7.79 0.08
CA ALA A 74 -3.03 7.12 -1.18
C ALA A 74 -2.78 8.01 -2.38
N ILE A 75 -3.19 9.27 -2.31
CA ILE A 75 -2.97 10.24 -3.39
C ILE A 75 -1.47 10.43 -3.61
N GLU A 76 -0.69 10.58 -2.55
CA GLU A 76 0.74 10.83 -2.66
C GLU A 76 1.47 9.64 -3.28
N PHE A 77 1.27 8.43 -2.77
CA PHE A 77 2.00 7.30 -3.35
C PHE A 77 1.52 6.95 -4.77
N GLN A 78 0.22 7.17 -5.08
CA GLN A 78 -0.28 7.00 -6.45
C GLN A 78 0.38 8.00 -7.40
N GLN A 79 0.56 9.24 -6.98
CA GLN A 79 1.20 10.28 -7.79
C GLN A 79 2.67 9.92 -8.08
N ILE A 80 3.40 9.49 -7.05
CA ILE A 80 4.80 9.10 -7.20
C ILE A 80 4.94 7.88 -8.11
N LEU A 81 4.10 6.88 -7.93
CA LEU A 81 4.12 5.68 -8.77
C LEU A 81 3.77 6.01 -10.23
N THR A 82 2.80 6.89 -10.45
CA THR A 82 2.43 7.34 -11.80
C THR A 82 3.60 8.06 -12.47
N ASP A 83 4.25 8.96 -11.76
CA ASP A 83 5.39 9.72 -12.29
C ASP A 83 6.57 8.78 -12.59
N ARG A 84 6.85 7.83 -11.70
CA ARG A 84 7.87 6.82 -11.93
C ARG A 84 7.59 6.01 -13.21
N ASN A 85 6.34 5.60 -13.39
CA ASN A 85 5.96 4.74 -14.54
C ASN A 85 6.02 5.48 -15.88
N LYS A 86 5.93 6.80 -15.90
CA LYS A 86 6.11 7.59 -17.12
C LYS A 86 7.54 7.52 -17.68
N ASN A 87 8.51 7.23 -16.82
CA ASN A 87 9.93 7.23 -17.17
C ASN A 87 10.50 5.82 -17.37
N VAL A 88 9.65 4.82 -17.39
CA VAL A 88 10.05 3.42 -17.54
C VAL A 88 9.65 2.87 -18.89
#